data_6b2159048dcff89941804c122b95c2ee
#
_entry.id   6b2159048dcff89941804c122b95c2ee
#
_cell.length_a   1.000
_cell.length_b   1.000
_cell.length_c   1.000
_cell.angle_alpha   90.00
_cell.angle_beta   90.00
_cell.angle_gamma   90.00
#
_symmetry.space_group_name_H-M   'P 1'
#
loop_
_entity.id
_entity.type
_entity.pdbx_description
1 polymer ?
#
loop_
_entity_poly.entity_id
_entity_poly.type
_entity_poly.pdbx_seq_one_letter_code
_entity_poly.pdbx_strand_id
1 'polypeptide(L)'
;MNRACDVSLGCLLDTQQNDGGWAYTANSSWTEPTCYSIMALRTAAGPQEAIGHACEWLTRRQRPDGGWPPSPIVDRSTHVTSMAVLALTGLPDYQSCADRGVQWLLTHAGAEISIWSRMARVFTGTRTTANDHAGWPWYPGEAPWIIPTSLAICPSPVNATAGTDATSSRAWTLHENSC
;
A
#
# COMPACT_ATOMS: atom_id res chain seq x y z
N MET A 1 -26.04 -0.02 13.87
CA MET A 1 -25.36 0.51 12.68
C MET A 1 -26.15 1.74 12.25
N ASN A 2 -25.51 2.77 11.73
CA ASN A 2 -26.19 4.04 11.43
C ASN A 2 -26.81 3.94 10.01
N ARG A 3 -28.06 4.39 9.85
CA ARG A 3 -28.83 4.34 8.58
C ARG A 3 -28.04 4.89 7.36
N ALA A 4 -27.18 5.87 7.58
CA ALA A 4 -26.29 6.41 6.54
C ALA A 4 -25.23 5.37 6.10
N CYS A 5 -24.68 4.58 7.02
CA CYS A 5 -23.73 3.52 6.68
C CYS A 5 -24.39 2.42 5.86
N ASP A 6 -25.65 2.05 6.19
CA ASP A 6 -26.37 0.99 5.46
C ASP A 6 -26.66 1.39 4.01
N VAL A 7 -27.05 2.66 3.78
CA VAL A 7 -27.25 3.21 2.43
C VAL A 7 -25.94 3.27 1.65
N SER A 8 -24.85 3.71 2.29
CA SER A 8 -23.54 3.80 1.64
C SER A 8 -22.98 2.42 1.30
N LEU A 9 -23.21 1.42 2.17
CA LEU A 9 -22.82 0.04 1.92
C LEU A 9 -23.58 -0.55 0.73
N GLY A 10 -24.90 -0.34 0.67
CA GLY A 10 -25.71 -0.75 -0.48
C GLY A 10 -25.21 -0.14 -1.78
N CYS A 11 -24.97 1.17 -1.81
CA CYS A 11 -24.45 1.86 -2.97
C CYS A 11 -23.06 1.31 -3.40
N LEU A 12 -22.19 0.98 -2.43
CA LEU A 12 -20.89 0.38 -2.73
C LEU A 12 -21.04 -0.99 -3.38
N LEU A 13 -21.94 -1.84 -2.87
CA LEU A 13 -22.20 -3.16 -3.43
C LEU A 13 -22.82 -3.09 -4.83
N ASP A 14 -23.75 -2.18 -5.06
CA ASP A 14 -24.40 -1.97 -6.36
C ASP A 14 -23.43 -1.49 -7.45
N THR A 15 -22.28 -0.92 -7.05
CA THR A 15 -21.26 -0.43 -7.99
C THR A 15 -20.13 -1.42 -8.25
N GLN A 16 -20.13 -2.59 -7.59
CA GLN A 16 -19.15 -3.64 -7.90
C GLN A 16 -19.30 -4.10 -9.37
N GLN A 17 -18.20 -4.13 -10.09
CA GLN A 17 -18.19 -4.55 -11.48
C GLN A 17 -18.28 -6.09 -11.59
N ASN A 18 -18.72 -6.59 -12.75
CA ASN A 18 -18.83 -8.02 -13.02
C ASN A 18 -17.50 -8.78 -12.90
N ASP A 19 -16.38 -8.09 -13.02
CA ASP A 19 -15.04 -8.67 -12.84
C ASP A 19 -14.62 -8.80 -11.36
N GLY A 20 -15.41 -8.27 -10.44
CA GLY A 20 -15.21 -8.28 -8.99
C GLY A 20 -14.58 -7.02 -8.43
N GLY A 21 -14.07 -6.12 -9.25
CA GLY A 21 -13.44 -4.89 -8.81
C GLY A 21 -14.37 -3.67 -8.77
N TRP A 22 -13.81 -2.51 -8.49
CA TRP A 22 -14.47 -1.20 -8.56
C TRP A 22 -13.72 -0.26 -9.48
N ALA A 23 -14.47 0.63 -10.11
CA ALA A 23 -13.98 1.59 -11.07
C ALA A 23 -14.24 3.03 -10.63
N TYR A 24 -13.42 3.98 -11.09
CA TYR A 24 -13.73 5.41 -10.99
C TYR A 24 -14.82 5.84 -11.99
N THR A 25 -14.88 5.14 -13.11
CA THR A 25 -15.85 5.36 -14.19
C THR A 25 -16.30 4.00 -14.75
N ALA A 26 -17.40 3.96 -15.47
CA ALA A 26 -18.10 2.73 -15.85
C ALA A 26 -17.35 1.71 -16.74
N ASN A 27 -16.05 1.89 -17.02
CA ASN A 27 -15.40 1.11 -18.08
C ASN A 27 -14.45 0.00 -17.65
N SER A 28 -13.79 0.11 -16.53
CA SER A 28 -12.87 -0.94 -16.06
C SER A 28 -12.51 -0.76 -14.59
N SER A 29 -12.32 -1.85 -13.88
CA SER A 29 -11.91 -1.83 -12.47
C SER A 29 -10.47 -1.38 -12.32
N TRP A 30 -10.21 -0.60 -11.25
CA TRP A 30 -8.91 -0.06 -10.88
C TRP A 30 -8.49 -0.60 -9.52
N THR A 31 -7.18 -0.69 -9.32
CA THR A 31 -6.61 -1.25 -8.08
C THR A 31 -6.98 -0.42 -6.86
N GLU A 32 -6.84 0.89 -6.94
CA GLU A 32 -7.08 1.79 -5.80
C GLU A 32 -8.53 1.75 -5.29
N PRO A 33 -9.59 2.00 -6.10
CA PRO A 33 -10.97 1.93 -5.62
C PRO A 33 -11.35 0.52 -5.15
N THR A 34 -10.82 -0.53 -5.78
CA THR A 34 -11.04 -1.91 -5.33
C THR A 34 -10.45 -2.15 -3.94
N CYS A 35 -9.24 -1.67 -3.66
CA CYS A 35 -8.63 -1.77 -2.34
C CYS A 35 -9.44 -1.03 -1.27
N TYR A 36 -9.87 0.20 -1.54
CA TYR A 36 -10.72 0.96 -0.61
C TYR A 36 -12.03 0.26 -0.34
N SER A 37 -12.67 -0.30 -1.38
CA SER A 37 -13.92 -1.04 -1.24
C SER A 37 -13.77 -2.29 -0.38
N ILE A 38 -12.72 -3.08 -0.58
CA ILE A 38 -12.40 -4.23 0.28
C ILE A 38 -12.24 -3.78 1.74
N MET A 39 -11.45 -2.76 2.00
CA MET A 39 -11.22 -2.26 3.37
C MET A 39 -12.52 -1.76 4.01
N ALA A 40 -13.35 -1.04 3.27
CA ALA A 40 -14.64 -0.55 3.74
C ALA A 40 -15.61 -1.70 4.04
N LEU A 41 -15.75 -2.67 3.13
CA LEU A 41 -16.61 -3.86 3.30
C LEU A 41 -16.15 -4.69 4.51
N ARG A 42 -14.85 -4.91 4.69
CA ARG A 42 -14.32 -5.63 5.85
C ARG A 42 -14.63 -4.91 7.16
N THR A 43 -14.47 -3.59 7.19
CA THR A 43 -14.75 -2.77 8.38
C THR A 43 -16.24 -2.75 8.72
N ALA A 44 -17.10 -2.75 7.71
CA ALA A 44 -18.55 -2.75 7.87
C ALA A 44 -19.14 -4.17 8.05
N ALA A 45 -18.33 -5.21 8.12
CA ALA A 45 -18.77 -6.62 8.11
C ALA A 45 -19.72 -6.92 6.91
N GLY A 46 -19.37 -6.40 5.76
CA GLY A 46 -20.11 -6.59 4.51
C GLY A 46 -20.09 -8.03 3.99
N PRO A 47 -20.81 -8.32 2.89
CA PRO A 47 -20.90 -9.65 2.33
C PRO A 47 -19.54 -10.25 1.97
N GLN A 48 -19.26 -11.44 2.47
CA GLN A 48 -17.99 -12.13 2.22
C GLN A 48 -17.82 -12.50 0.73
N GLU A 49 -18.90 -12.75 0.02
CA GLU A 49 -18.90 -13.03 -1.41
C GLU A 49 -18.32 -11.83 -2.20
N ALA A 50 -18.80 -10.62 -1.93
CA ALA A 50 -18.32 -9.39 -2.58
C ALA A 50 -16.83 -9.14 -2.27
N ILE A 51 -16.42 -9.37 -1.01
CA ILE A 51 -15.02 -9.28 -0.59
C ILE A 51 -14.17 -10.33 -1.32
N GLY A 52 -14.63 -11.57 -1.40
CA GLY A 52 -13.96 -12.67 -2.10
C GLY A 52 -13.72 -12.36 -3.57
N HIS A 53 -14.75 -11.94 -4.29
CA HIS A 53 -14.64 -11.55 -5.70
C HIS A 53 -13.60 -10.44 -5.93
N ALA A 54 -13.58 -9.47 -5.03
CA ALA A 54 -12.62 -8.36 -5.11
C ALA A 54 -11.18 -8.80 -4.81
N CYS A 55 -10.97 -9.67 -3.83
CA CYS A 55 -9.66 -10.23 -3.51
C CYS A 55 -9.15 -11.13 -4.65
N GLU A 56 -10.00 -11.91 -5.27
CA GLU A 56 -9.67 -12.68 -6.46
C GLU A 56 -9.29 -11.77 -7.64
N TRP A 57 -10.02 -10.67 -7.82
CA TRP A 57 -9.68 -9.67 -8.84
C TRP A 57 -8.29 -9.11 -8.59
N LEU A 58 -7.94 -8.69 -7.36
CA LEU A 58 -6.60 -8.22 -7.00
C LEU A 58 -5.54 -9.29 -7.27
N THR A 59 -5.81 -10.54 -6.91
CA THR A 59 -4.87 -11.65 -7.13
C THR A 59 -4.56 -11.84 -8.62
N ARG A 60 -5.58 -11.78 -9.47
CA ARG A 60 -5.41 -11.88 -10.93
C ARG A 60 -4.65 -10.66 -11.52
N ARG A 61 -4.70 -9.52 -10.84
CA ARG A 61 -4.05 -8.28 -11.29
C ARG A 61 -2.62 -8.13 -10.78
N GLN A 62 -2.19 -8.97 -9.84
CA GLN A 62 -0.81 -8.95 -9.37
C GLN A 62 0.15 -9.30 -10.50
N ARG A 63 1.17 -8.49 -10.66
CA ARG A 63 2.19 -8.69 -11.68
C ARG A 63 3.23 -9.73 -11.25
N PRO A 64 4.01 -10.28 -12.20
CA PRO A 64 5.09 -11.23 -11.89
C PRO A 64 6.15 -10.66 -10.94
N ASP A 65 6.35 -9.34 -10.92
CA ASP A 65 7.26 -8.66 -9.99
C ASP A 65 6.75 -8.59 -8.55
N GLY A 66 5.49 -8.99 -8.31
CA GLY A 66 4.83 -8.98 -7.01
C GLY A 66 4.04 -7.71 -6.71
N GLY A 67 4.16 -6.66 -7.51
CA GLY A 67 3.43 -5.41 -7.34
C GLY A 67 2.09 -5.35 -8.10
N TRP A 68 1.41 -4.21 -8.01
CA TRP A 68 0.15 -3.96 -8.71
C TRP A 68 0.23 -2.69 -9.56
N PRO A 69 -0.35 -2.74 -10.78
CA PRO A 69 -0.56 -1.57 -11.59
C PRO A 69 -1.80 -0.81 -11.09
N PRO A 70 -1.91 0.52 -11.30
CA PRO A 70 -3.08 1.28 -10.87
C PRO A 70 -4.32 0.96 -11.70
N SER A 71 -4.15 0.61 -12.97
CA SER A 71 -5.22 0.33 -13.92
C SER A 71 -4.80 -0.69 -14.98
N PRO A 72 -5.76 -1.25 -15.77
CA PRO A 72 -5.45 -2.22 -16.82
C PRO A 72 -4.52 -1.70 -17.93
N ILE A 73 -4.49 -0.39 -18.17
CA ILE A 73 -3.70 0.23 -19.24
C ILE A 73 -2.26 0.57 -18.81
N VAL A 74 -1.97 0.50 -17.52
CA VAL A 74 -0.63 0.78 -16.99
C VAL A 74 0.12 -0.53 -16.80
N ASP A 75 1.18 -0.74 -17.56
CA ASP A 75 1.97 -1.98 -17.52
C ASP A 75 3.20 -1.86 -16.60
N ARG A 76 3.00 -1.35 -15.40
CA ARG A 76 4.04 -1.30 -14.35
C ARG A 76 3.42 -1.28 -12.98
N SER A 77 4.11 -1.85 -11.99
CA SER A 77 3.75 -1.78 -10.59
C SER A 77 4.03 -0.38 -10.01
N THR A 78 3.18 0.08 -9.10
CA THR A 78 3.25 1.43 -8.53
C THR A 78 2.92 1.43 -7.04
N HIS A 79 2.79 2.61 -6.45
CA HIS A 79 2.42 2.84 -5.05
C HIS A 79 1.12 2.12 -4.62
N VAL A 80 0.20 1.83 -5.53
CA VAL A 80 -1.04 1.10 -5.21
C VAL A 80 -0.76 -0.33 -4.68
N THR A 81 0.47 -0.80 -4.84
CA THR A 81 0.95 -2.06 -4.23
C THR A 81 0.79 -2.03 -2.71
N SER A 82 1.08 -0.92 -2.05
CA SER A 82 0.88 -0.80 -0.59
C SER A 82 -0.58 -0.90 -0.19
N MET A 83 -1.48 -0.34 -1.00
CA MET A 83 -2.92 -0.42 -0.78
C MET A 83 -3.45 -1.84 -0.98
N ALA A 84 -2.97 -2.55 -2.01
CA ALA A 84 -3.34 -3.94 -2.25
C ALA A 84 -2.86 -4.86 -1.11
N VAL A 85 -1.64 -4.66 -0.63
CA VAL A 85 -1.12 -5.36 0.56
C VAL A 85 -2.01 -5.12 1.77
N LEU A 86 -2.38 -3.86 2.06
CA LEU A 86 -3.28 -3.52 3.18
C LEU A 86 -4.66 -4.18 3.03
N ALA A 87 -5.24 -4.14 1.85
CA ALA A 87 -6.54 -4.73 1.57
C ALA A 87 -6.55 -6.26 1.77
N LEU A 88 -5.46 -6.95 1.45
CA LEU A 88 -5.32 -8.40 1.55
C LEU A 88 -4.79 -8.87 2.93
N THR A 89 -4.22 -7.97 3.71
CA THR A 89 -3.66 -8.29 5.04
C THR A 89 -4.72 -8.91 5.96
N GLY A 90 -4.35 -10.01 6.62
CA GLY A 90 -5.25 -10.72 7.55
C GLY A 90 -6.31 -11.58 6.88
N LEU A 91 -6.18 -11.84 5.58
CA LEU A 91 -6.99 -12.81 4.82
C LEU A 91 -6.10 -14.01 4.47
N PRO A 92 -6.25 -15.17 5.17
CA PRO A 92 -5.35 -16.31 5.05
C PRO A 92 -5.21 -16.84 3.61
N ASP A 93 -6.32 -16.86 2.86
CA ASP A 93 -6.35 -17.38 1.49
C ASP A 93 -5.54 -16.51 0.50
N TYR A 94 -5.27 -15.26 0.86
CA TYR A 94 -4.57 -14.28 0.04
C TYR A 94 -3.19 -13.89 0.60
N GLN A 95 -2.75 -14.54 1.68
CA GLN A 95 -1.51 -14.18 2.36
C GLN A 95 -0.29 -14.25 1.44
N SER A 96 -0.17 -15.30 0.64
CA SER A 96 0.96 -15.43 -0.30
C SER A 96 1.01 -14.31 -1.34
N CYS A 97 -0.16 -13.79 -1.74
CA CYS A 97 -0.27 -12.66 -2.63
C CYS A 97 0.18 -11.36 -1.93
N ALA A 98 -0.26 -11.14 -0.69
CA ALA A 98 0.18 -10.02 0.12
C ALA A 98 1.69 -10.05 0.37
N ASP A 99 2.27 -11.21 0.69
CA ASP A 99 3.70 -11.38 0.95
C ASP A 99 4.56 -11.00 -0.26
N ARG A 100 4.16 -11.37 -1.47
CA ARG A 100 4.86 -10.94 -2.69
C ARG A 100 4.80 -9.42 -2.87
N GLY A 101 3.66 -8.80 -2.53
CA GLY A 101 3.53 -7.35 -2.55
C GLY A 101 4.44 -6.66 -1.55
N VAL A 102 4.58 -7.23 -0.36
CA VAL A 102 5.52 -6.75 0.66
C VAL A 102 6.96 -6.83 0.15
N GLN A 103 7.35 -7.96 -0.46
CA GLN A 103 8.70 -8.10 -1.02
C GLN A 103 8.95 -7.04 -2.11
N TRP A 104 7.95 -6.78 -2.96
CA TRP A 104 8.05 -5.71 -3.95
C TRP A 104 8.26 -4.34 -3.28
N LEU A 105 7.50 -4.01 -2.25
CA LEU A 105 7.65 -2.76 -1.50
C LEU A 105 9.05 -2.63 -0.89
N LEU A 106 9.56 -3.68 -0.25
CA LEU A 106 10.88 -3.67 0.37
C LEU A 106 12.01 -3.47 -0.64
N THR A 107 11.87 -4.01 -1.85
CA THR A 107 12.87 -3.87 -2.92
C THR A 107 12.78 -2.54 -3.66
N HIS A 108 11.63 -1.85 -3.57
CA HIS A 108 11.37 -0.57 -4.24
C HIS A 108 11.19 0.59 -3.26
N ALA A 109 11.60 0.42 -2.01
CA ALA A 109 11.74 1.53 -1.07
C ALA A 109 12.70 2.56 -1.67
N GLY A 110 12.20 3.76 -1.93
CA GLY A 110 12.96 4.79 -2.62
C GLY A 110 14.11 5.29 -1.74
N ALA A 111 15.32 5.07 -2.18
CA ALA A 111 16.44 5.92 -1.80
C ALA A 111 16.53 6.99 -2.88
N GLU A 112 16.31 8.25 -2.55
CA GLU A 112 16.68 9.35 -3.42
C GLU A 112 18.20 9.38 -3.59
N ILE A 113 18.70 8.53 -4.47
CA ILE A 113 20.06 8.70 -4.96
C ILE A 113 19.99 8.93 -6.45
N SER A 114 19.59 10.13 -6.84
CA SER A 114 19.90 10.63 -8.18
C SER A 114 21.41 10.52 -8.36
N ILE A 115 21.84 9.99 -9.51
CA ILE A 115 23.25 9.95 -9.89
C ILE A 115 23.87 11.35 -9.76
N TRP A 116 23.09 12.39 -10.02
CA TRP A 116 23.48 13.79 -9.85
C TRP A 116 23.72 14.19 -8.38
N SER A 117 22.92 13.70 -7.43
CA SER A 117 23.14 13.96 -6.00
C SER A 117 24.37 13.23 -5.50
N ARG A 118 24.68 12.03 -6.04
CA ARG A 118 25.95 11.34 -5.74
C ARG A 118 27.15 12.06 -6.30
N MET A 119 27.07 12.57 -7.51
CA MET A 119 28.14 13.36 -8.13
C MET A 119 28.32 14.70 -7.41
N ALA A 120 27.23 15.39 -7.06
CA ALA A 120 27.31 16.63 -6.28
C ALA A 120 27.99 16.41 -4.93
N ARG A 121 27.75 15.29 -4.23
CA ARG A 121 28.47 14.95 -2.98
C ARG A 121 29.98 14.78 -3.16
N VAL A 122 30.39 14.21 -4.28
CA VAL A 122 31.82 14.06 -4.59
C VAL A 122 32.48 15.41 -4.85
N PHE A 123 31.77 16.34 -5.50
CA PHE A 123 32.30 17.64 -5.88
C PHE A 123 32.22 18.72 -4.78
N THR A 124 31.21 18.62 -3.90
CA THR A 124 30.98 19.68 -2.88
C THR A 124 31.55 19.34 -1.51
N GLY A 125 32.00 18.10 -1.28
CA GLY A 125 32.55 17.66 0.01
C GLY A 125 31.55 17.79 1.17
N THR A 126 30.32 18.19 0.90
CA THR A 126 29.27 18.31 1.91
C THR A 126 28.84 16.91 2.34
N ARG A 127 29.25 16.51 3.55
CA ARG A 127 28.52 15.55 4.35
C ARG A 127 27.16 16.19 4.69
N THR A 128 26.27 16.27 3.72
CA THR A 128 24.87 16.27 4.09
C THR A 128 24.70 14.93 4.82
N THR A 129 24.38 14.98 6.10
CA THR A 129 23.59 13.93 6.70
C THR A 129 22.36 13.86 5.80
N ALA A 130 22.48 13.13 4.72
CA ALA A 130 21.34 12.68 3.99
C ALA A 130 20.60 11.89 5.06
N ASN A 131 19.63 12.52 5.70
CA ASN A 131 18.45 11.80 6.10
C ASN A 131 18.09 11.11 4.81
N ASP A 132 18.52 9.88 4.67
CA ASP A 132 17.99 8.94 3.73
C ASP A 132 16.53 8.88 4.14
N HIS A 133 15.72 9.77 3.57
CA HIS A 133 14.29 9.74 3.73
C HIS A 133 13.85 8.49 2.99
N ALA A 134 14.06 7.36 3.65
CA ALA A 134 13.53 6.10 3.22
C ALA A 134 12.01 6.27 3.16
N GLY A 135 11.46 6.23 1.98
CA GLY A 135 10.03 6.38 1.75
C GLY A 135 9.67 5.75 0.42
N TRP A 136 8.40 5.75 0.09
CA TRP A 136 7.91 5.17 -1.15
C TRP A 136 7.46 6.25 -2.11
N PRO A 137 7.89 6.19 -3.38
CA PRO A 137 7.45 7.09 -4.43
C PRO A 137 6.11 6.62 -5.02
N TRP A 138 5.47 7.50 -5.79
CA TRP A 138 4.32 7.14 -6.62
C TRP A 138 4.70 6.11 -7.70
N TYR A 139 5.88 6.28 -8.29
CA TYR A 139 6.45 5.37 -9.28
C TYR A 139 7.88 5.01 -8.89
N PRO A 140 8.33 3.77 -9.17
CA PRO A 140 9.71 3.36 -8.95
C PRO A 140 10.71 4.32 -9.62
N GLY A 141 11.70 4.77 -8.86
CA GLY A 141 12.74 5.69 -9.34
C GLY A 141 12.45 7.17 -9.14
N GLU A 142 11.30 7.54 -8.56
CA GLU A 142 10.97 8.92 -8.19
C GLU A 142 11.29 9.21 -6.73
N ALA A 143 11.17 10.48 -6.34
CA ALA A 143 11.31 10.91 -4.96
C ALA A 143 10.21 10.32 -4.07
N PRO A 144 10.50 10.00 -2.79
CA PRO A 144 9.48 9.53 -1.85
C PRO A 144 8.47 10.63 -1.53
N TRP A 145 7.20 10.23 -1.41
CA TRP A 145 6.10 11.11 -1.07
C TRP A 145 5.40 10.63 0.21
N ILE A 146 4.75 11.57 0.92
CA ILE A 146 4.10 11.27 2.21
C ILE A 146 3.02 10.20 2.06
N ILE A 147 2.14 10.28 1.06
CA ILE A 147 1.01 9.35 0.92
C ILE A 147 1.46 7.91 0.64
N PRO A 148 2.27 7.62 -0.39
CA PRO A 148 2.77 6.25 -0.58
C PRO A 148 3.56 5.73 0.61
N THR A 149 4.36 6.58 1.25
CA THR A 149 5.16 6.23 2.43
C THR A 149 4.28 5.87 3.62
N SER A 150 3.28 6.68 3.95
CA SER A 150 2.37 6.40 5.07
C SER A 150 1.55 5.12 4.84
N LEU A 151 1.10 4.85 3.63
CA LEU A 151 0.41 3.61 3.28
C LEU A 151 1.32 2.38 3.39
N ALA A 152 2.60 2.51 3.04
CA ALA A 152 3.56 1.41 3.16
C ALA A 152 3.99 1.13 4.61
N ILE A 153 3.92 2.13 5.50
CA ILE A 153 4.25 2.00 6.93
C ILE A 153 3.03 1.52 7.75
N CYS A 154 1.81 1.69 7.26
CA CYS A 154 0.61 1.17 7.94
C CYS A 154 0.84 -0.29 8.35
N PRO A 155 0.43 -0.72 9.55
CA PRO A 155 0.84 -2.00 10.13
C PRO A 155 0.47 -3.16 9.20
N SER A 156 1.45 -3.55 8.43
CA SER A 156 1.49 -4.82 7.72
C SER A 156 1.94 -5.88 8.74
N PRO A 157 1.45 -7.12 8.69
CA PRO A 157 1.89 -8.19 9.59
C PRO A 157 3.40 -8.46 9.52
N VAL A 158 4.10 -7.92 8.53
CA VAL A 158 5.56 -7.98 8.42
C VAL A 158 6.25 -7.27 9.59
N ASN A 159 5.66 -6.23 10.17
CA ASN A 159 6.20 -5.57 11.36
C ASN A 159 5.97 -6.38 12.65
N ALA A 160 5.05 -7.34 12.63
CA ALA A 160 4.80 -8.20 13.79
C ALA A 160 5.83 -9.34 13.92
N THR A 161 6.46 -9.77 12.83
CA THR A 161 7.47 -10.84 12.84
C THR A 161 8.91 -10.31 12.99
N ALA A 162 9.16 -9.05 12.67
CA ALA A 162 10.46 -8.41 12.89
C ALA A 162 10.72 -8.01 14.36
N GLY A 163 9.73 -8.13 15.23
CA GLY A 163 9.77 -7.72 16.64
C GLY A 163 10.16 -8.80 17.63
N THR A 164 10.57 -10.01 17.21
CA THR A 164 10.98 -11.07 18.15
C THR A 164 12.50 -11.21 18.33
N ASP A 165 13.31 -10.39 17.67
CA ASP A 165 14.70 -10.24 18.09
C ASP A 165 14.80 -9.09 19.09
N ALA A 166 14.69 -9.47 20.34
CA ALA A 166 14.89 -8.62 21.51
C ALA A 166 16.35 -8.12 21.54
N THR A 167 16.57 -6.91 21.06
CA THR A 167 17.56 -5.95 21.59
C THR A 167 17.61 -4.69 20.73
N SER A 168 16.58 -3.90 20.71
CA SER A 168 16.68 -2.46 20.47
C SER A 168 15.42 -1.73 20.95
N SER A 169 15.21 -1.76 22.25
CA SER A 169 14.37 -0.78 22.94
C SER A 169 15.05 0.58 22.90
N ARG A 170 14.77 1.36 21.90
CA ARG A 170 14.88 2.83 21.97
C ARG A 170 13.57 3.41 21.49
N ALA A 171 12.65 3.37 22.36
CA ALA A 171 11.87 4.44 22.96
C ALA A 171 11.70 5.66 22.05
N TRP A 172 10.52 5.74 21.44
CA TRP A 172 9.91 7.03 21.13
C TRP A 172 9.36 7.59 22.44
N THR A 173 10.23 8.17 23.26
CA THR A 173 9.81 9.06 24.35
C THR A 173 9.46 10.39 23.71
N LEU A 174 8.16 10.66 23.60
CA LEU A 174 7.64 12.00 23.47
C LEU A 174 8.14 12.82 24.66
N HIS A 175 9.00 13.77 24.40
CA HIS A 175 9.36 14.81 25.37
C HIS A 175 8.14 15.70 25.54
N GLU A 176 7.34 15.39 26.58
CA GLU A 176 6.55 16.41 27.25
C GLU A 176 7.53 17.25 28.06
N ASN A 177 7.74 18.47 27.65
CA ASN A 177 8.15 19.53 28.57
C ASN A 177 7.61 20.88 28.08
N SER A 178 6.62 21.30 28.82
CA SER A 178 6.43 22.59 29.50
C SER A 178 6.85 23.87 28.76
N CYS A 179 5.91 24.68 28.38
CA CYS A 179 5.50 25.98 28.94
C CYS A 179 4.22 26.45 28.28
#